data_229cac740262cfe008742186d160f4bf
#
_entry.id   229cac740262cfe008742186d160f4bf
#
_cell.length_a   1.000
_cell.length_b   1.000
_cell.length_c   1.000
_cell.angle_alpha   90.00
_cell.angle_beta   90.00
_cell.angle_gamma   90.00
#
_symmetry.space_group_name_H-M   'P 1'
#
loop_
_entity.id
_entity.type
_entity.pdbx_description
1 polymer ?
#
loop_
_entity_poly.entity_id
_entity_poly.type
_entity_poly.pdbx_seq_one_letter_code
_entity_poly.pdbx_strand_id
1 'polypeptide(L)'
;MNIIDGLKEKFKEFKPTSWAVDNRTAVYIIAILISAFGLYKFNTLPKEQFPDIVVPTISVTTVYVGNSPKDIENLVTRPIEKQLKGISGAKVKKINSISQTDYSLIIIEFDTDVKTEIAKQKVKDALDKAKSDLPNNLTSQPNVQEFAFSEMPIMFVNVSGEYDGIKLKQFA
;
A
#
# COMPACT_ATOMS: atom_id res chain seq x y z
N MET A 1 -62.75 -32.25 16.79
CA MET A 1 -61.50 -32.41 16.02
C MET A 1 -60.63 -31.22 16.33
N ASN A 2 -59.62 -31.42 17.20
CA ASN A 2 -58.86 -30.31 17.81
C ASN A 2 -57.88 -29.71 16.79
N ILE A 3 -57.84 -28.38 16.71
CA ILE A 3 -56.93 -27.59 15.87
C ILE A 3 -55.43 -28.03 16.10
N ILE A 4 -55.13 -28.49 17.32
CA ILE A 4 -53.82 -28.98 17.73
C ILE A 4 -53.42 -30.27 17.00
N ASP A 5 -54.36 -31.17 16.69
CA ASP A 5 -54.09 -32.41 15.97
C ASP A 5 -53.80 -32.14 14.48
N GLY A 6 -54.49 -31.19 13.88
CA GLY A 6 -54.23 -30.75 12.51
C GLY A 6 -52.90 -30.02 12.32
N LEU A 7 -52.44 -29.30 13.37
CA LEU A 7 -51.11 -28.72 13.37
C LEU A 7 -49.99 -29.75 13.53
N LYS A 8 -50.21 -30.75 14.39
CA LYS A 8 -49.25 -31.90 14.55
C LYS A 8 -49.07 -32.69 13.28
N GLU A 9 -50.10 -32.92 12.49
CA GLU A 9 -49.96 -33.59 11.19
C GLU A 9 -49.23 -32.76 10.15
N LYS A 10 -49.37 -31.43 10.17
CA LYS A 10 -48.75 -30.52 9.25
C LYS A 10 -47.23 -30.34 9.51
N PHE A 11 -46.80 -30.55 10.77
CA PHE A 11 -45.37 -30.58 11.16
C PHE A 11 -44.73 -31.97 11.17
N LYS A 12 -45.49 -33.02 10.78
CA LYS A 12 -45.12 -34.40 11.00
C LYS A 12 -43.93 -34.88 10.18
N GLU A 13 -43.55 -34.25 9.08
CA GLU A 13 -42.33 -34.64 8.34
C GLU A 13 -41.74 -33.49 7.56
N PHE A 14 -40.82 -32.78 8.18
CA PHE A 14 -39.87 -32.01 7.42
C PHE A 14 -38.91 -33.01 6.74
N LYS A 15 -39.14 -33.25 5.45
CA LYS A 15 -38.41 -34.25 4.64
C LYS A 15 -36.91 -34.33 4.84
N PRO A 16 -36.16 -33.19 4.96
CA PRO A 16 -34.73 -33.21 5.25
C PRO A 16 -34.37 -33.83 6.60
N THR A 17 -35.22 -33.64 7.64
CA THR A 17 -34.97 -34.23 8.96
C THR A 17 -35.20 -35.75 8.95
N SER A 18 -36.27 -36.22 8.32
CA SER A 18 -36.57 -37.65 8.15
C SER A 18 -35.45 -38.35 7.39
N TRP A 19 -35.01 -37.73 6.26
CA TRP A 19 -33.87 -38.27 5.47
C TRP A 19 -32.57 -38.32 6.29
N ALA A 20 -32.30 -37.29 7.11
CA ALA A 20 -31.08 -37.24 7.93
C ALA A 20 -31.06 -38.33 9.01
N VAL A 21 -32.23 -38.66 9.61
CA VAL A 21 -32.36 -39.72 10.61
C VAL A 21 -32.13 -41.07 9.98
N ASP A 22 -32.67 -41.28 8.78
CA ASP A 22 -32.56 -42.57 8.05
C ASP A 22 -31.16 -42.80 7.48
N ASN A 23 -30.43 -41.70 7.17
CA ASN A 23 -29.11 -41.78 6.54
C ASN A 23 -28.00 -41.18 7.43
N ARG A 24 -27.86 -41.67 8.66
CA ARG A 24 -26.90 -41.15 9.66
C ARG A 24 -25.46 -41.07 9.13
N THR A 25 -25.02 -42.11 8.40
CA THR A 25 -23.65 -42.13 7.84
C THR A 25 -23.43 -41.00 6.83
N ALA A 26 -24.40 -40.74 5.96
CA ALA A 26 -24.32 -39.63 4.99
C ALA A 26 -24.26 -38.29 5.68
N VAL A 27 -25.00 -38.07 6.76
CA VAL A 27 -24.97 -36.85 7.55
C VAL A 27 -23.60 -36.63 8.18
N TYR A 28 -22.98 -37.67 8.74
CA TYR A 28 -21.61 -37.54 9.30
C TYR A 28 -20.57 -37.19 8.22
N ILE A 29 -20.66 -37.82 7.05
CA ILE A 29 -19.75 -37.52 5.93
C ILE A 29 -19.90 -36.05 5.49
N ILE A 30 -21.14 -35.60 5.33
CA ILE A 30 -21.42 -34.18 4.95
C ILE A 30 -20.90 -33.22 6.02
N ALA A 31 -21.13 -33.51 7.31
CA ALA A 31 -20.65 -32.71 8.42
C ALA A 31 -19.11 -32.60 8.42
N ILE A 32 -18.41 -33.71 8.20
CA ILE A 32 -16.94 -33.74 8.12
C ILE A 32 -16.46 -32.95 6.91
N LEU A 33 -17.08 -33.09 5.74
CA LEU A 33 -16.73 -32.35 4.53
C LEU A 33 -16.92 -30.83 4.72
N ILE A 34 -18.04 -30.40 5.31
CA ILE A 34 -18.31 -29.00 5.59
C ILE A 34 -17.27 -28.43 6.59
N SER A 35 -16.96 -29.20 7.65
CA SER A 35 -15.96 -28.79 8.66
C SER A 35 -14.56 -28.70 8.05
N ALA A 36 -14.16 -29.65 7.22
CA ALA A 36 -12.87 -29.64 6.55
C ALA A 36 -12.76 -28.45 5.57
N PHE A 37 -13.83 -28.20 4.80
CA PHE A 37 -13.89 -27.05 3.90
C PHE A 37 -13.86 -25.72 4.65
N GLY A 38 -14.57 -25.63 5.78
CA GLY A 38 -14.56 -24.46 6.65
C GLY A 38 -13.15 -24.15 7.21
N LEU A 39 -12.46 -25.19 7.70
CA LEU A 39 -11.08 -25.07 8.20
C LEU A 39 -10.10 -24.67 7.07
N TYR A 40 -10.25 -25.27 5.89
CA TYR A 40 -9.45 -24.90 4.73
C TYR A 40 -9.64 -23.41 4.37
N LYS A 41 -10.90 -22.97 4.27
CA LYS A 41 -11.22 -21.57 3.97
C LYS A 41 -10.75 -20.62 5.06
N PHE A 42 -10.89 -20.99 6.34
CA PHE A 42 -10.43 -20.17 7.46
C PHE A 42 -8.92 -19.89 7.40
N ASN A 43 -8.11 -20.86 6.96
CA ASN A 43 -6.68 -20.69 6.80
C ASN A 43 -6.29 -19.90 5.55
N THR A 44 -7.13 -19.89 4.51
CA THR A 44 -6.86 -19.21 3.23
C THR A 44 -7.48 -17.83 3.12
N LEU A 45 -8.42 -17.48 4.01
CA LEU A 45 -8.97 -16.13 4.04
C LEU A 45 -7.89 -15.13 4.52
N PRO A 46 -7.73 -14.00 3.83
CA PRO A 46 -6.88 -12.92 4.32
C PRO A 46 -7.43 -12.45 5.67
N LYS A 47 -6.57 -12.45 6.69
CA LYS A 47 -6.94 -12.05 8.06
C LYS A 47 -6.86 -10.53 8.27
N GLU A 48 -6.46 -9.81 7.23
CA GLU A 48 -6.35 -8.36 7.28
C GLU A 48 -7.70 -7.73 6.99
N GLN A 49 -8.11 -6.84 7.87
CA GLN A 49 -9.40 -6.13 7.80
C GLN A 49 -9.42 -5.10 6.66
N PHE A 50 -8.25 -4.61 6.27
CA PHE A 50 -8.05 -3.72 5.13
C PHE A 50 -6.93 -4.29 4.25
N PRO A 51 -7.16 -4.50 2.96
CA PRO A 51 -6.08 -4.82 2.04
C PRO A 51 -5.10 -3.64 2.03
N ASP A 52 -3.81 -3.93 2.10
CA ASP A 52 -2.76 -2.92 1.94
C ASP A 52 -2.87 -2.33 0.53
N ILE A 53 -3.55 -1.19 0.42
CA ILE A 53 -3.58 -0.42 -0.82
C ILE A 53 -2.25 0.33 -0.90
N VAL A 54 -1.26 -0.30 -1.50
CA VAL A 54 0.01 0.36 -1.80
C VAL A 54 -0.24 1.33 -2.94
N VAL A 55 -0.28 2.62 -2.62
CA VAL A 55 -0.27 3.70 -3.63
C VAL A 55 1.20 3.94 -4.00
N PRO A 56 1.63 3.59 -5.22
CA PRO A 56 3.01 3.80 -5.63
C PRO A 56 3.33 5.29 -5.58
N THR A 57 4.19 5.67 -4.66
CA THR A 57 4.59 7.07 -4.44
C THR A 57 6.09 7.18 -4.63
N ILE A 58 6.50 8.02 -5.56
CA ILE A 58 7.90 8.27 -5.88
C ILE A 58 8.25 9.70 -5.50
N SER A 59 9.36 9.88 -4.79
CA SER A 59 9.92 11.19 -4.47
C SER A 59 11.15 11.47 -5.31
N VAL A 60 11.24 12.71 -5.78
CA VAL A 60 12.42 13.24 -6.47
C VAL A 60 12.97 14.40 -5.65
N THR A 61 14.20 14.25 -5.22
CA THR A 61 14.90 15.24 -4.41
C THR A 61 16.06 15.82 -5.21
N THR A 62 16.18 17.16 -5.23
CA THR A 62 17.29 17.85 -5.90
C THR A 62 17.82 18.94 -4.99
N VAL A 63 19.14 19.00 -4.83
CA VAL A 63 19.82 20.03 -4.05
C VAL A 63 20.57 20.98 -4.99
N TYR A 64 20.32 22.28 -4.83
CA TYR A 64 20.99 23.34 -5.59
C TYR A 64 21.30 24.50 -4.66
N VAL A 65 22.45 24.44 -4.00
CA VAL A 65 22.86 25.34 -2.93
C VAL A 65 23.07 26.78 -3.43
N GLY A 66 22.73 27.77 -2.61
CA GLY A 66 22.89 29.19 -2.90
C GLY A 66 21.74 29.85 -3.64
N ASN A 67 20.60 29.15 -3.75
CA ASN A 67 19.45 29.60 -4.53
C ASN A 67 18.21 29.84 -3.65
N SER A 68 17.45 30.88 -4.00
CA SER A 68 16.18 31.19 -3.35
C SER A 68 15.11 30.17 -3.74
N PRO A 69 14.02 30.02 -2.95
CA PRO A 69 12.89 29.12 -3.30
C PRO A 69 12.31 29.39 -4.69
N LYS A 70 12.29 30.68 -5.10
CA LYS A 70 11.78 31.10 -6.41
C LYS A 70 12.70 30.64 -7.55
N ASP A 71 14.02 30.70 -7.33
CA ASP A 71 15.01 30.23 -8.30
C ASP A 71 14.96 28.70 -8.41
N ILE A 72 14.88 28.00 -7.26
CA ILE A 72 14.69 26.55 -7.23
C ILE A 72 13.42 26.15 -7.99
N GLU A 73 12.32 26.86 -7.80
CA GLU A 73 11.07 26.60 -8.53
C GLU A 73 11.29 26.74 -10.05
N ASN A 74 11.88 27.83 -10.49
CA ASN A 74 11.98 28.14 -11.92
C ASN A 74 13.05 27.30 -12.64
N LEU A 75 14.20 27.07 -11.99
CA LEU A 75 15.37 26.43 -12.61
C LEU A 75 15.39 24.91 -12.44
N VAL A 76 14.73 24.38 -11.40
CA VAL A 76 14.79 22.95 -11.07
C VAL A 76 13.40 22.32 -11.09
N THR A 77 12.47 22.83 -10.28
CA THR A 77 11.18 22.17 -10.07
C THR A 77 10.32 22.18 -11.33
N ARG A 78 10.14 23.33 -11.98
CA ARG A 78 9.30 23.44 -13.19
C ARG A 78 9.79 22.63 -14.39
N PRO A 79 11.09 22.61 -14.75
CA PRO A 79 11.61 21.74 -15.79
C PRO A 79 11.33 20.27 -15.53
N ILE A 80 11.55 19.80 -14.29
CA ILE A 80 11.26 18.43 -13.89
C ILE A 80 9.77 18.13 -13.97
N GLU A 81 8.91 18.97 -13.41
CA GLU A 81 7.44 18.80 -13.48
C GLU A 81 6.91 18.71 -14.91
N LYS A 82 7.46 19.50 -15.80
CA LYS A 82 7.07 19.49 -17.22
C LYS A 82 7.27 18.11 -17.84
N GLN A 83 8.41 17.47 -17.55
CA GLN A 83 8.70 16.12 -18.05
C GLN A 83 7.89 15.05 -17.32
N LEU A 84 7.66 15.21 -16.02
CA LEU A 84 6.83 14.28 -15.23
C LEU A 84 5.37 14.27 -15.68
N LYS A 85 4.80 15.43 -16.05
CA LYS A 85 3.44 15.52 -16.64
C LYS A 85 3.33 14.82 -18.00
N GLY A 86 4.46 14.66 -18.71
CA GLY A 86 4.56 13.97 -19.98
C GLY A 86 4.74 12.45 -19.89
N ILE A 87 4.72 11.87 -18.70
CA ILE A 87 4.88 10.42 -18.53
C ILE A 87 3.73 9.68 -19.22
N SER A 88 4.08 8.74 -20.10
CA SER A 88 3.14 7.86 -20.78
C SER A 88 3.34 6.40 -20.33
N GLY A 89 2.25 5.62 -20.30
CA GLY A 89 2.28 4.21 -19.90
C GLY A 89 2.27 3.96 -18.39
N ALA A 90 2.21 5.03 -17.56
CA ALA A 90 1.92 4.95 -16.14
C ALA A 90 1.02 6.13 -15.77
N LYS A 91 -0.14 5.85 -15.19
CA LYS A 91 -1.12 6.88 -14.87
C LYS A 91 -0.69 7.63 -13.62
N VAL A 92 -0.29 8.89 -13.78
CA VAL A 92 0.02 9.81 -12.69
C VAL A 92 -1.30 10.34 -12.12
N LYS A 93 -1.50 10.14 -10.82
CA LYS A 93 -2.68 10.61 -10.09
C LYS A 93 -2.50 12.03 -9.58
N LYS A 94 -1.33 12.31 -9.00
CA LYS A 94 -1.04 13.61 -8.40
C LYS A 94 0.47 13.90 -8.40
N ILE A 95 0.82 15.17 -8.60
CA ILE A 95 2.18 15.67 -8.42
C ILE A 95 2.11 16.81 -7.41
N ASN A 96 2.88 16.70 -6.34
CA ASN A 96 3.07 17.73 -5.33
C ASN A 96 4.55 18.15 -5.34
N SER A 97 4.80 19.44 -5.43
CA SER A 97 6.16 19.99 -5.46
C SER A 97 6.34 21.01 -4.35
N ILE A 98 7.49 20.94 -3.71
CA ILE A 98 7.90 21.87 -2.65
C ILE A 98 9.27 22.42 -3.04
N SER A 99 9.35 23.73 -3.22
CA SER A 99 10.60 24.47 -3.46
C SER A 99 10.96 25.25 -2.22
N GLN A 100 12.11 24.93 -1.63
CA GLN A 100 12.67 25.63 -0.47
C GLN A 100 14.03 26.22 -0.84
N THR A 101 14.63 26.97 0.08
CA THR A 101 16.02 27.43 -0.10
C THR A 101 16.92 26.24 -0.32
N ASP A 102 17.69 26.23 -1.39
CA ASP A 102 18.67 25.20 -1.77
C ASP A 102 18.09 23.81 -2.09
N TYR A 103 16.75 23.62 -2.09
CA TYR A 103 16.16 22.30 -2.09
C TYR A 103 14.85 22.24 -2.87
N SER A 104 14.71 21.23 -3.72
CA SER A 104 13.45 20.85 -4.40
C SER A 104 13.04 19.45 -4.03
N LEU A 105 11.80 19.26 -3.62
CA LEU A 105 11.16 17.96 -3.41
C LEU A 105 9.92 17.86 -4.27
N ILE A 106 9.83 16.82 -5.08
CA ILE A 106 8.67 16.51 -5.91
C ILE A 106 8.17 15.12 -5.53
N ILE A 107 6.92 15.03 -5.14
CA ILE A 107 6.25 13.78 -4.77
C ILE A 107 5.23 13.45 -5.85
N ILE A 108 5.37 12.28 -6.46
CA ILE A 108 4.52 11.79 -7.54
C ILE A 108 3.74 10.57 -7.04
N GLU A 109 2.42 10.67 -7.00
CA GLU A 109 1.51 9.58 -6.69
C GLU A 109 1.00 8.98 -8.01
N PHE A 110 1.14 7.67 -8.16
CA PHE A 110 0.60 6.92 -9.29
C PHE A 110 -0.71 6.23 -8.94
N ASP A 111 -1.44 5.77 -9.94
CA ASP A 111 -2.61 4.94 -9.72
C ASP A 111 -2.20 3.58 -9.15
N THR A 112 -3.07 2.95 -8.35
CA THR A 112 -2.83 1.66 -7.68
C THR A 112 -2.56 0.50 -8.64
N ASP A 113 -2.98 0.65 -9.90
CA ASP A 113 -2.74 -0.35 -10.97
C ASP A 113 -1.28 -0.36 -11.47
N VAL A 114 -0.49 0.66 -11.11
CA VAL A 114 0.90 0.80 -11.55
C VAL A 114 1.83 0.15 -10.54
N LYS A 115 2.70 -0.76 -11.00
CA LYS A 115 3.74 -1.34 -10.14
C LYS A 115 4.78 -0.28 -9.78
N THR A 116 5.24 -0.27 -8.53
CA THR A 116 6.19 0.72 -8.00
C THR A 116 7.50 0.77 -8.81
N GLU A 117 8.02 -0.39 -9.24
CA GLU A 117 9.23 -0.48 -10.04
C GLU A 117 9.05 0.20 -11.41
N ILE A 118 7.85 0.03 -12.04
CA ILE A 118 7.52 0.66 -13.31
C ILE A 118 7.40 2.18 -13.12
N ALA A 119 6.73 2.61 -12.05
CA ALA A 119 6.61 4.02 -11.70
C ALA A 119 7.99 4.67 -11.55
N LYS A 120 8.88 4.03 -10.78
CA LYS A 120 10.26 4.49 -10.55
C LYS A 120 11.06 4.60 -11.84
N GLN A 121 10.95 3.59 -12.72
CA GLN A 121 11.64 3.63 -14.01
C GLN A 121 11.12 4.77 -14.89
N LYS A 122 9.80 4.98 -14.96
CA LYS A 122 9.19 6.07 -15.73
C LYS A 122 9.60 7.45 -15.22
N VAL A 123 9.71 7.61 -13.91
CA VAL A 123 10.22 8.85 -13.29
C VAL A 123 11.67 9.07 -13.67
N LYS A 124 12.54 8.04 -13.62
CA LYS A 124 13.94 8.15 -14.07
C LYS A 124 14.04 8.55 -15.53
N ASP A 125 13.27 7.91 -16.41
CA ASP A 125 13.25 8.24 -17.86
C ASP A 125 12.81 9.71 -18.09
N ALA A 126 11.86 10.22 -17.31
CA ALA A 126 11.42 11.60 -17.37
C ALA A 126 12.50 12.57 -16.86
N LEU A 127 13.21 12.21 -15.79
CA LEU A 127 14.34 13.00 -15.29
C LEU A 127 15.51 13.05 -16.25
N ASP A 128 15.83 11.94 -16.93
CA ASP A 128 16.87 11.93 -17.94
C ASP A 128 16.55 12.88 -19.09
N LYS A 129 15.29 13.02 -19.47
CA LYS A 129 14.85 14.03 -20.44
C LYS A 129 14.92 15.46 -19.89
N ALA A 130 14.66 15.63 -18.58
CA ALA A 130 14.74 16.94 -17.94
C ALA A 130 16.18 17.45 -17.79
N LYS A 131 17.19 16.58 -17.79
CA LYS A 131 18.60 16.95 -17.58
C LYS A 131 19.10 18.05 -18.51
N SER A 132 18.64 18.09 -19.75
CA SER A 132 19.00 19.15 -20.70
C SER A 132 18.47 20.53 -20.35
N ASP A 133 17.37 20.56 -19.58
CA ASP A 133 16.69 21.79 -19.17
C ASP A 133 17.13 22.24 -17.75
N LEU A 134 17.96 21.43 -17.07
CA LEU A 134 18.46 21.72 -15.74
C LEU A 134 19.81 22.45 -15.77
N PRO A 135 20.14 23.27 -14.75
CA PRO A 135 21.45 23.90 -14.63
C PRO A 135 22.59 22.88 -14.56
N ASN A 136 23.67 23.12 -15.29
CA ASN A 136 24.84 22.22 -15.31
C ASN A 136 25.64 22.20 -14.01
N ASN A 137 25.44 23.22 -13.15
CA ASN A 137 26.12 23.41 -11.86
C ASN A 137 25.27 22.96 -10.65
N LEU A 138 24.34 22.01 -10.83
CA LEU A 138 23.63 21.44 -9.71
C LEU A 138 24.58 20.83 -8.68
N THR A 139 24.31 21.06 -7.41
CA THR A 139 25.11 20.50 -6.30
C THR A 139 24.99 18.99 -6.24
N SER A 140 23.81 18.45 -6.54
CA SER A 140 23.58 17.01 -6.70
C SER A 140 22.62 16.71 -7.83
N GLN A 141 22.83 15.58 -8.52
CA GLN A 141 21.85 15.08 -9.49
C GLN A 141 20.52 14.77 -8.80
N PRO A 142 19.37 14.93 -9.51
CA PRO A 142 18.07 14.53 -8.97
C PRO A 142 18.08 13.09 -8.52
N ASN A 143 17.74 12.85 -7.26
CA ASN A 143 17.68 11.53 -6.64
C ASN A 143 16.24 11.02 -6.59
N VAL A 144 16.01 9.80 -7.06
CA VAL A 144 14.69 9.13 -7.12
C VAL A 144 14.61 8.08 -6.03
N GLN A 145 13.67 8.27 -5.12
CA GLN A 145 13.42 7.34 -4.02
C GLN A 145 11.95 6.90 -4.02
N GLU A 146 11.71 5.66 -3.61
CA GLU A 146 10.37 5.20 -3.29
C GLU A 146 9.97 5.77 -1.93
N PHE A 147 8.75 6.26 -1.85
CA PHE A 147 8.19 6.73 -0.59
C PHE A 147 7.19 5.67 -0.10
N ALA A 148 7.65 4.77 0.76
CA ALA A 148 6.81 3.76 1.37
C ALA A 148 6.29 4.28 2.71
N PHE A 149 4.99 4.54 2.80
CA PHE A 149 4.35 4.93 4.07
C PHE A 149 4.48 3.83 5.14
N SER A 150 4.56 2.56 4.71
CA SER A 150 4.76 1.41 5.59
C SER A 150 6.12 1.38 6.30
N GLU A 151 7.12 2.09 5.76
CA GLU A 151 8.46 2.19 6.34
C GLU A 151 8.61 3.40 7.28
N MET A 152 7.56 4.23 7.42
CA MET A 152 7.60 5.33 8.37
C MET A 152 7.59 4.79 9.80
N PRO A 153 8.58 5.18 10.64
CA PRO A 153 8.58 4.76 12.03
C PRO A 153 7.35 5.33 12.74
N ILE A 154 6.53 4.45 13.28
CA ILE A 154 5.30 4.83 14.02
C ILE A 154 5.59 5.25 15.46
N MET A 155 6.82 4.96 15.95
CA MET A 155 7.22 5.29 17.31
C MET A 155 8.74 5.48 17.39
N PHE A 156 9.16 6.50 18.13
CA PHE A 156 10.55 6.70 18.52
C PHE A 156 10.68 6.40 20.01
N VAL A 157 11.48 5.40 20.37
CA VAL A 157 11.78 5.07 21.75
C VAL A 157 13.17 5.58 22.09
N ASN A 158 13.25 6.59 22.95
CA ASN A 158 14.52 7.10 23.45
C ASN A 158 14.91 6.32 24.71
N VAL A 159 16.00 5.58 24.63
CA VAL A 159 16.57 4.88 25.77
C VAL A 159 17.71 5.74 26.32
N SER A 160 17.58 6.21 27.56
CA SER A 160 18.61 6.97 28.26
C SER A 160 18.97 6.28 29.61
N GLY A 161 20.23 6.33 29.97
CA GLY A 161 20.72 5.74 31.22
C GLY A 161 22.20 6.11 31.48
N GLU A 162 22.70 5.78 32.62
CA GLU A 162 24.12 6.04 33.02
C GLU A 162 25.12 5.06 32.36
N TYR A 163 24.70 4.34 31.31
CA TYR A 163 25.52 3.36 30.62
C TYR A 163 26.12 3.95 29.33
N ASP A 164 27.30 3.44 28.96
CA ASP A 164 27.92 3.78 27.68
C ASP A 164 27.05 3.39 26.51
N GLY A 165 27.09 4.17 25.42
CA GLY A 165 26.23 4.03 24.25
C GLY A 165 26.22 2.63 23.62
N ILE A 166 27.32 1.87 23.75
CA ILE A 166 27.40 0.49 23.27
C ILE A 166 26.51 -0.45 24.11
N LYS A 167 26.48 -0.25 25.42
CA LYS A 167 25.63 -1.04 26.34
C LYS A 167 24.15 -0.67 26.17
N LEU A 168 23.82 0.61 25.98
CA LEU A 168 22.44 1.06 25.68
C LEU A 168 21.88 0.43 24.42
N LYS A 169 22.72 0.26 23.38
CA LYS A 169 22.32 -0.41 22.12
C LYS A 169 22.00 -1.91 22.29
N GLN A 170 22.48 -2.57 23.35
CA GLN A 170 22.16 -3.97 23.63
C GLN A 170 20.80 -4.15 24.33
N PHE A 171 20.26 -3.07 24.90
CA PHE A 171 18.95 -3.06 25.58
C PHE A 171 17.81 -2.53 24.69
N ALA A 172 18.10 -1.92 23.53
CA ALA A 172 17.13 -1.42 22.56
C ALA A 172 16.86 -2.43 21.45
#